data_8be7df3c55be5b827f28166ddcde2a23
#
_entry.id   8be7df3c55be5b827f28166ddcde2a23
#
_cell.length_a   1.000
_cell.length_b   1.000
_cell.length_c   1.000
_cell.angle_alpha   90.00
_cell.angle_beta   90.00
_cell.angle_gamma   90.00
#
_symmetry.space_group_name_H-M   'P 1'
#
loop_
_entity.id
_entity.type
_entity.pdbx_description
1 polymer ?
#
loop_
_entity_poly.entity_id
_entity_poly.type
_entity_poly.pdbx_seq_one_letter_code
_entity_poly.pdbx_strand_id
1 'polypeptide(L)'
;MSARLRLAALAVALLAAPAVGVPAAGAQAVPAAPADLVLVNGKVVTMDAARPQAQAVAVRGDRIVAVGSDAEVRRLVGPTTQVVDLAGRLAMPGFIEGHGHFTGLGQSKLSLDLTTARSWEDIVALVAEAARKAAPGEWITGRGWHQEKWTRVPTPNVEGVPLHQSLSAVSPNNPVVLSHASGHASFVNGKALELAGITRDTPNPPGGEVVKGPDGEPTGLLRERASGLVGGARSRTAPQRPAAEREAEFRRVVELAGQEALAHGVTSFHDAGSSFATIDRLRALADSGLLPVRLYVMVRGESNARLDSLLPRYFLRNHGDGFLTVRSIKKSIDGALGPHGAWLLEPYADLPSSTGQNTETPENIAETARIAIRHGFQVNTHAIGDRANKEILDIYERTFRANPERRDLRWRVEHAQHLRPSDVQRFARLGVVASMQGIHGTSDGPWVLKRLGEERAASGAYLWRSLLDAGVVVTNGTDVPVEPIDPLASFHASVTRRMADGQAFYPAQRMTREEALRSYTLSNAYAAFQEDVLGSLTPGKYADIVVLSKDILSVPEAEIPGARVLYTILGGKVRYKAADAAME
;
A
#
# COMPACT_ATOMS: atom_id res chain seq x y z
N MET A 1 47.78 46.98 -38.44
CA MET A 1 48.70 46.36 -39.42
C MET A 1 47.99 45.07 -39.89
N SER A 2 47.67 45.08 -41.19
CA SER A 2 46.87 44.05 -41.90
C SER A 2 47.73 42.88 -42.35
N ALA A 3 47.24 41.68 -42.25
CA ALA A 3 47.73 40.55 -43.03
C ALA A 3 46.52 39.72 -43.55
N ARG A 4 46.31 39.88 -44.88
CA ARG A 4 45.37 39.05 -45.66
C ARG A 4 46.06 37.72 -46.01
N LEU A 5 45.44 36.61 -45.78
CA LEU A 5 45.80 35.32 -46.39
C LEU A 5 44.80 34.96 -47.48
N ARG A 6 45.29 34.59 -48.65
CA ARG A 6 44.60 34.25 -49.87
C ARG A 6 44.19 32.77 -49.85
N LEU A 7 42.94 32.49 -50.22
CA LEU A 7 42.48 31.14 -50.56
C LEU A 7 42.95 30.78 -51.98
N ALA A 8 43.59 29.62 -52.13
CA ALA A 8 43.85 28.98 -53.43
C ALA A 8 42.79 27.86 -53.62
N ALA A 9 42.03 27.99 -54.70
CA ALA A 9 41.05 26.97 -55.11
C ALA A 9 41.76 25.89 -55.95
N LEU A 10 41.69 24.64 -55.53
CA LEU A 10 42.09 23.48 -56.30
C LEU A 10 40.82 22.88 -56.95
N ALA A 11 40.73 22.90 -58.28
CA ALA A 11 39.70 22.22 -59.05
C ALA A 11 40.10 20.77 -59.26
N VAL A 12 39.28 19.82 -58.72
CA VAL A 12 39.42 18.38 -59.00
C VAL A 12 38.34 17.99 -60.04
N ALA A 13 38.78 17.54 -61.21
CA ALA A 13 37.92 17.03 -62.24
C ALA A 13 37.41 15.60 -61.84
N LEU A 14 36.11 15.43 -61.67
CA LEU A 14 35.48 14.12 -61.51
C LEU A 14 35.26 13.48 -62.91
N LEU A 15 35.92 12.37 -63.15
CA LEU A 15 35.60 11.42 -64.22
C LEU A 15 34.38 10.59 -63.80
N ALA A 16 33.28 10.71 -64.51
CA ALA A 16 32.08 9.90 -64.32
C ALA A 16 32.28 8.51 -64.92
N ALA A 17 32.25 7.47 -64.08
CA ALA A 17 32.11 6.06 -64.47
C ALA A 17 30.62 5.66 -64.45
N PRO A 18 30.14 4.82 -65.37
CA PRO A 18 28.73 4.41 -65.40
C PRO A 18 28.43 3.50 -64.21
N ALA A 19 27.42 3.85 -63.43
CA ALA A 19 26.90 3.01 -62.34
C ALA A 19 26.15 1.81 -62.91
N VAL A 20 26.70 0.63 -62.75
CA VAL A 20 25.98 -0.63 -62.92
C VAL A 20 25.01 -0.78 -61.76
N GLY A 21 23.73 -0.64 -62.01
CA GLY A 21 22.68 -0.84 -61.02
C GLY A 21 22.64 -2.28 -60.53
N VAL A 22 23.10 -2.51 -59.29
CA VAL A 22 22.82 -3.73 -58.54
C VAL A 22 21.39 -3.60 -58.02
N PRO A 23 20.46 -4.53 -58.31
CA PRO A 23 19.13 -4.49 -57.72
C PRO A 23 19.29 -4.62 -56.21
N ALA A 24 18.79 -3.66 -55.46
CA ALA A 24 18.67 -3.77 -54.02
C ALA A 24 17.81 -5.00 -53.68
N ALA A 25 18.47 -6.06 -53.25
CA ALA A 25 17.78 -7.19 -52.64
C ALA A 25 16.98 -6.62 -51.47
N GLY A 26 15.65 -6.61 -51.61
CA GLY A 26 14.77 -6.20 -50.51
C GLY A 26 15.14 -7.02 -49.30
N ALA A 27 15.61 -6.31 -48.27
CA ALA A 27 15.80 -6.94 -46.95
C ALA A 27 14.42 -7.46 -46.52
N GLN A 28 14.20 -8.77 -46.70
CA GLN A 28 13.04 -9.43 -46.10
C GLN A 28 13.16 -9.19 -44.57
N ALA A 29 12.22 -8.40 -44.06
CA ALA A 29 12.11 -8.20 -42.63
C ALA A 29 12.02 -9.61 -42.00
N VAL A 30 13.01 -9.95 -41.17
CA VAL A 30 12.96 -11.20 -40.41
C VAL A 30 11.65 -11.18 -39.64
N PRO A 31 10.78 -12.20 -39.79
CA PRO A 31 9.52 -12.23 -39.08
C PRO A 31 9.79 -12.07 -37.59
N ALA A 32 9.14 -11.11 -36.96
CA ALA A 32 9.28 -10.92 -35.50
C ALA A 32 8.89 -12.23 -34.81
N ALA A 33 9.72 -12.70 -33.87
CA ALA A 33 9.44 -13.94 -33.15
C ALA A 33 8.02 -13.89 -32.54
N PRO A 34 7.26 -15.01 -32.55
CA PRO A 34 5.90 -15.06 -31.99
C PRO A 34 5.83 -14.61 -30.53
N ALA A 35 4.70 -14.09 -30.13
CA ALA A 35 4.37 -13.81 -28.73
C ALA A 35 3.96 -15.10 -27.99
N ASP A 36 4.14 -15.15 -26.68
CA ASP A 36 3.66 -16.26 -25.85
C ASP A 36 2.18 -16.07 -25.49
N LEU A 37 1.77 -14.81 -25.26
CA LEU A 37 0.41 -14.41 -24.92
C LEU A 37 0.03 -13.17 -25.73
N VAL A 38 -1.18 -13.14 -26.27
CA VAL A 38 -1.78 -11.92 -26.82
C VAL A 38 -3.18 -11.70 -26.24
N LEU A 39 -3.48 -10.45 -25.91
CA LEU A 39 -4.81 -9.99 -25.57
C LEU A 39 -5.32 -9.17 -26.76
N VAL A 40 -6.49 -9.49 -27.27
CA VAL A 40 -7.05 -8.89 -28.49
C VAL A 40 -8.50 -8.46 -28.30
N ASN A 41 -9.01 -7.65 -29.23
CA ASN A 41 -10.41 -7.25 -29.27
C ASN A 41 -10.87 -6.57 -27.95
N GLY A 42 -10.03 -5.70 -27.38
CA GLY A 42 -10.30 -5.03 -26.11
C GLY A 42 -10.27 -3.52 -26.17
N LYS A 43 -10.64 -2.91 -25.04
CA LYS A 43 -10.30 -1.55 -24.69
C LYS A 43 -9.06 -1.58 -23.80
N VAL A 44 -7.89 -1.27 -24.37
CA VAL A 44 -6.63 -1.26 -23.63
C VAL A 44 -6.31 0.18 -23.21
N VAL A 45 -6.26 0.45 -21.91
CA VAL A 45 -5.80 1.72 -21.32
C VAL A 45 -4.36 1.52 -20.87
N THR A 46 -3.44 2.22 -21.51
CA THR A 46 -2.01 1.92 -21.36
C THR A 46 -1.33 2.65 -20.23
N MET A 47 -1.87 3.79 -19.81
CA MET A 47 -1.20 4.78 -18.95
C MET A 47 0.10 5.33 -19.54
N ASP A 48 0.33 5.17 -20.82
CA ASP A 48 1.41 5.78 -21.60
C ASP A 48 0.87 7.01 -22.32
N ALA A 49 1.42 8.19 -22.03
CA ALA A 49 0.98 9.45 -22.64
C ALA A 49 1.17 9.47 -24.16
N ALA A 50 2.15 8.73 -24.70
CA ALA A 50 2.38 8.63 -26.15
C ALA A 50 1.33 7.77 -26.87
N ARG A 51 0.71 6.83 -26.18
CA ARG A 51 -0.34 5.94 -26.71
C ARG A 51 -1.34 5.59 -25.61
N PRO A 52 -2.20 6.51 -25.18
CA PRO A 52 -3.06 6.31 -24.01
C PRO A 52 -4.08 5.16 -24.15
N GLN A 53 -4.44 4.79 -25.38
CA GLN A 53 -5.38 3.71 -25.68
C GLN A 53 -4.87 2.82 -26.82
N ALA A 54 -5.25 1.54 -26.76
CA ALA A 54 -4.99 0.53 -27.77
C ALA A 54 -6.15 -0.49 -27.80
N GLN A 55 -6.05 -1.50 -28.69
CA GLN A 55 -7.02 -2.60 -28.77
C GLN A 55 -6.44 -3.93 -28.29
N ALA A 56 -5.11 -4.05 -28.34
CA ALA A 56 -4.43 -5.32 -28.10
C ALA A 56 -3.04 -5.14 -27.49
N VAL A 57 -2.56 -6.20 -26.83
CA VAL A 57 -1.24 -6.30 -26.20
C VAL A 57 -0.61 -7.65 -26.56
N ALA A 58 0.67 -7.65 -26.94
CA ALA A 58 1.45 -8.87 -27.11
C ALA A 58 2.54 -8.97 -26.04
N VAL A 59 2.74 -10.17 -25.52
CA VAL A 59 3.67 -10.51 -24.44
C VAL A 59 4.61 -11.63 -24.88
N ARG A 60 5.89 -11.49 -24.53
CA ARG A 60 6.90 -12.56 -24.68
C ARG A 60 7.71 -12.67 -23.40
N GLY A 61 7.79 -13.88 -22.84
CA GLY A 61 8.33 -14.08 -21.52
C GLY A 61 7.55 -13.28 -20.49
N ASP A 62 8.24 -12.46 -19.74
CA ASP A 62 7.68 -11.57 -18.73
C ASP A 62 7.45 -10.12 -19.21
N ARG A 63 7.66 -9.83 -20.52
CA ARG A 63 7.67 -8.48 -21.07
C ARG A 63 6.58 -8.24 -22.13
N ILE A 64 6.06 -7.02 -22.10
CA ILE A 64 5.25 -6.48 -23.19
C ILE A 64 6.16 -6.26 -24.40
N VAL A 65 5.81 -6.80 -25.56
CA VAL A 65 6.58 -6.63 -26.82
C VAL A 65 5.86 -5.76 -27.83
N ALA A 66 4.54 -5.66 -27.77
CA ALA A 66 3.77 -4.74 -28.61
C ALA A 66 2.47 -4.32 -27.92
N VAL A 67 2.05 -3.09 -28.20
CA VAL A 67 0.75 -2.52 -27.82
C VAL A 67 0.24 -1.75 -29.04
N GLY A 68 -0.97 -2.06 -29.51
CA GLY A 68 -1.47 -1.42 -30.72
C GLY A 68 -2.88 -1.86 -31.11
N SER A 69 -3.16 -1.82 -32.40
CA SER A 69 -4.41 -2.36 -32.96
C SER A 69 -4.39 -3.89 -32.94
N ASP A 70 -5.58 -4.49 -33.04
CA ASP A 70 -5.72 -5.94 -33.19
C ASP A 70 -4.93 -6.46 -34.41
N ALA A 71 -4.98 -5.76 -35.53
CA ALA A 71 -4.29 -6.16 -36.74
C ALA A 71 -2.76 -6.18 -36.56
N GLU A 72 -2.20 -5.25 -35.83
CA GLU A 72 -0.76 -5.19 -35.52
C GLU A 72 -0.34 -6.35 -34.60
N VAL A 73 -1.08 -6.58 -33.52
CA VAL A 73 -0.74 -7.58 -32.51
C VAL A 73 -0.97 -9.00 -33.01
N ARG A 74 -2.03 -9.26 -33.80
CA ARG A 74 -2.31 -10.57 -34.36
C ARG A 74 -1.20 -11.09 -35.29
N ARG A 75 -0.37 -10.22 -35.85
CA ARG A 75 0.82 -10.64 -36.65
C ARG A 75 1.87 -11.36 -35.80
N LEU A 76 1.82 -11.23 -34.50
CA LEU A 76 2.72 -11.88 -33.55
C LEU A 76 2.17 -13.22 -33.03
N VAL A 77 0.99 -13.64 -33.47
CA VAL A 77 0.41 -14.94 -33.11
C VAL A 77 1.12 -16.05 -33.88
N GLY A 78 1.65 -17.03 -33.16
CA GLY A 78 2.25 -18.25 -33.68
C GLY A 78 1.50 -19.49 -33.16
N PRO A 79 1.97 -20.69 -33.52
CA PRO A 79 1.27 -21.95 -33.19
C PRO A 79 1.09 -22.22 -31.71
N THR A 80 1.97 -21.65 -30.85
CA THR A 80 1.98 -21.85 -29.40
C THR A 80 1.49 -20.64 -28.62
N THR A 81 1.10 -19.57 -29.32
CA THR A 81 0.63 -18.33 -28.68
C THR A 81 -0.73 -18.54 -28.03
N GLN A 82 -0.82 -18.25 -26.73
CA GLN A 82 -2.11 -18.16 -26.06
C GLN A 82 -2.81 -16.87 -26.48
N VAL A 83 -4.05 -16.99 -26.97
CA VAL A 83 -4.87 -15.84 -27.38
C VAL A 83 -6.01 -15.67 -26.37
N VAL A 84 -6.13 -14.47 -25.81
CA VAL A 84 -7.24 -14.08 -24.93
C VAL A 84 -8.06 -13.02 -25.65
N ASP A 85 -9.30 -13.37 -26.02
CA ASP A 85 -10.27 -12.41 -26.55
C ASP A 85 -10.89 -11.62 -25.39
N LEU A 86 -10.68 -10.32 -25.41
CA LEU A 86 -11.20 -9.42 -24.38
C LEU A 86 -12.69 -9.09 -24.60
N ALA A 87 -13.24 -9.36 -25.77
CA ALA A 87 -14.64 -9.08 -26.11
C ALA A 87 -15.09 -7.65 -25.73
N GLY A 88 -14.26 -6.66 -26.04
CA GLY A 88 -14.49 -5.24 -25.72
C GLY A 88 -14.22 -4.82 -24.27
N ARG A 89 -13.79 -5.74 -23.41
CA ARG A 89 -13.54 -5.47 -21.98
C ARG A 89 -12.29 -4.62 -21.77
N LEU A 90 -12.24 -3.95 -20.60
CA LEU A 90 -11.13 -3.10 -20.20
C LEU A 90 -9.92 -3.93 -19.76
N ALA A 91 -8.78 -3.73 -20.42
CA ALA A 91 -7.47 -4.17 -19.96
C ALA A 91 -6.61 -2.94 -19.63
N MET A 92 -5.87 -2.99 -18.54
CA MET A 92 -5.03 -1.90 -18.07
C MET A 92 -3.85 -2.43 -17.25
N PRO A 93 -2.86 -1.60 -16.87
CA PRO A 93 -1.79 -2.04 -15.98
C PRO A 93 -2.37 -2.66 -14.71
N GLY A 94 -1.76 -3.73 -14.23
CA GLY A 94 -2.10 -4.32 -12.95
C GLY A 94 -2.03 -3.28 -11.83
N PHE A 95 -2.96 -3.34 -10.88
CA PHE A 95 -2.95 -2.44 -9.75
C PHE A 95 -1.68 -2.63 -8.92
N ILE A 96 -1.16 -1.52 -8.42
CA ILE A 96 -0.09 -1.50 -7.43
C ILE A 96 -0.71 -1.07 -6.11
N GLU A 97 -0.74 -1.94 -5.12
CA GLU A 97 -1.10 -1.57 -3.75
C GLU A 97 -0.01 -0.66 -3.18
N GLY A 98 -0.29 0.64 -3.06
CA GLY A 98 0.72 1.65 -2.72
C GLY A 98 1.13 1.67 -1.26
N HIS A 99 0.30 1.10 -0.39
CA HIS A 99 0.53 0.97 1.04
C HIS A 99 -0.35 -0.12 1.63
N GLY A 100 0.27 -1.18 2.12
CA GLY A 100 -0.42 -2.24 2.83
C GLY A 100 0.57 -3.08 3.64
N HIS A 101 0.06 -4.09 4.36
CA HIS A 101 0.85 -4.98 5.20
C HIS A 101 0.73 -6.41 4.67
N PHE A 102 1.66 -6.79 3.79
CA PHE A 102 1.54 -8.02 3.00
C PHE A 102 1.44 -9.29 3.87
N THR A 103 2.36 -9.46 4.83
CA THR A 103 2.26 -10.58 5.77
C THR A 103 1.08 -10.43 6.72
N GLY A 104 0.70 -9.21 7.07
CA GLY A 104 -0.50 -8.90 7.86
C GLY A 104 -1.79 -9.33 7.17
N LEU A 105 -1.88 -9.14 5.84
CA LEU A 105 -3.00 -9.64 5.04
C LEU A 105 -3.12 -11.16 5.12
N GLY A 106 -2.02 -11.89 4.92
CA GLY A 106 -2.04 -13.35 5.03
C GLY A 106 -2.37 -13.85 6.44
N GLN A 107 -1.84 -13.19 7.47
CA GLN A 107 -2.13 -13.50 8.87
C GLN A 107 -3.58 -13.23 9.23
N SER A 108 -4.22 -12.19 8.68
CA SER A 108 -5.64 -11.90 8.93
C SER A 108 -6.55 -13.03 8.47
N LYS A 109 -6.15 -13.81 7.44
CA LYS A 109 -6.89 -14.99 6.97
C LYS A 109 -6.78 -16.20 7.92
N LEU A 110 -5.89 -16.14 8.89
CA LEU A 110 -5.65 -17.20 9.90
C LEU A 110 -6.14 -16.81 11.31
N SER A 111 -6.76 -15.65 11.46
CA SER A 111 -7.29 -15.15 12.74
C SER A 111 -8.80 -14.91 12.65
N LEU A 112 -9.46 -14.64 13.78
CA LEU A 112 -10.89 -14.30 13.79
C LEU A 112 -11.11 -12.99 13.01
N ASP A 113 -12.00 -13.06 12.02
CA ASP A 113 -12.45 -11.88 11.29
C ASP A 113 -13.53 -11.16 12.10
N LEU A 114 -13.21 -9.96 12.57
CA LEU A 114 -14.11 -9.11 13.36
C LEU A 114 -14.66 -7.93 12.54
N THR A 115 -14.36 -7.86 11.24
CA THR A 115 -14.76 -6.75 10.36
C THR A 115 -16.27 -6.67 10.17
N THR A 116 -16.95 -7.80 10.28
CA THR A 116 -18.41 -7.92 10.11
C THR A 116 -19.20 -7.71 11.40
N ALA A 117 -18.53 -7.67 12.56
CA ALA A 117 -19.19 -7.47 13.86
C ALA A 117 -19.87 -6.10 13.94
N ARG A 118 -21.14 -6.09 14.27
CA ARG A 118 -21.97 -4.89 14.39
C ARG A 118 -22.19 -4.45 15.84
N SER A 119 -21.71 -5.24 16.78
CA SER A 119 -21.80 -4.97 18.21
C SER A 119 -20.65 -5.62 18.95
N TRP A 120 -20.44 -5.20 20.19
CA TRP A 120 -19.48 -5.86 21.08
C TRP A 120 -19.90 -7.31 21.39
N GLU A 121 -21.20 -7.56 21.49
CA GLU A 121 -21.75 -8.89 21.75
C GLU A 121 -21.44 -9.87 20.62
N ASP A 122 -21.43 -9.42 19.36
CA ASP A 122 -21.02 -10.26 18.22
C ASP A 122 -19.56 -10.71 18.40
N ILE A 123 -18.69 -9.81 18.84
CA ILE A 123 -17.27 -10.11 19.09
C ILE A 123 -17.12 -11.11 20.23
N VAL A 124 -17.86 -10.91 21.34
CA VAL A 124 -17.87 -11.84 22.48
C VAL A 124 -18.33 -13.22 22.05
N ALA A 125 -19.37 -13.32 21.20
CA ALA A 125 -19.86 -14.58 20.66
C ALA A 125 -18.83 -15.30 19.79
N LEU A 126 -18.13 -14.58 18.89
CA LEU A 126 -17.05 -15.13 18.06
C LEU A 126 -15.90 -15.68 18.92
N VAL A 127 -15.50 -14.94 19.95
CA VAL A 127 -14.45 -15.39 20.88
C VAL A 127 -14.92 -16.58 21.71
N ALA A 128 -16.18 -16.60 22.17
CA ALA A 128 -16.75 -17.74 22.89
C ALA A 128 -16.70 -19.02 22.05
N GLU A 129 -17.01 -18.93 20.76
CA GLU A 129 -16.90 -20.06 19.84
C GLU A 129 -15.46 -20.53 19.65
N ALA A 130 -14.52 -19.60 19.49
CA ALA A 130 -13.11 -19.91 19.39
C ALA A 130 -12.57 -20.57 20.68
N ALA A 131 -12.94 -20.02 21.85
CA ALA A 131 -12.51 -20.55 23.15
C ALA A 131 -12.99 -21.98 23.43
N ARG A 132 -14.16 -22.38 22.91
CA ARG A 132 -14.64 -23.77 23.01
C ARG A 132 -13.78 -24.76 22.21
N LYS A 133 -13.07 -24.29 21.17
CA LYS A 133 -12.26 -25.12 20.28
C LYS A 133 -10.77 -25.09 20.65
N ALA A 134 -10.34 -24.05 21.34
CA ALA A 134 -8.94 -23.82 21.68
C ALA A 134 -8.52 -24.66 22.90
N ALA A 135 -7.29 -25.16 22.90
CA ALA A 135 -6.69 -25.78 24.07
C ALA A 135 -6.48 -24.72 25.20
N PRO A 136 -6.58 -25.13 26.48
CA PRO A 136 -6.28 -24.20 27.59
C PRO A 136 -4.89 -23.56 27.43
N GLY A 137 -4.81 -22.23 27.61
CA GLY A 137 -3.58 -21.46 27.43
C GLY A 137 -3.25 -21.10 25.97
N GLU A 138 -3.96 -21.63 24.99
CA GLU A 138 -3.83 -21.23 23.61
C GLU A 138 -4.32 -19.79 23.38
N TRP A 139 -3.52 -18.98 22.69
CA TRP A 139 -3.84 -17.60 22.37
C TRP A 139 -4.91 -17.51 21.28
N ILE A 140 -6.00 -16.82 21.56
CA ILE A 140 -7.04 -16.49 20.58
C ILE A 140 -6.72 -15.10 20.02
N THR A 141 -6.63 -15.00 18.69
CA THR A 141 -6.34 -13.74 18.01
C THR A 141 -7.46 -13.39 17.04
N GLY A 142 -7.79 -12.12 16.97
CA GLY A 142 -8.75 -11.57 16.02
C GLY A 142 -8.36 -10.19 15.55
N ARG A 143 -8.98 -9.74 14.46
CA ARG A 143 -8.70 -8.42 13.89
C ARG A 143 -9.94 -7.80 13.24
N GLY A 144 -10.03 -6.48 13.26
CA GLY A 144 -10.97 -5.73 12.43
C GLY A 144 -12.13 -5.08 13.18
N TRP A 145 -12.16 -5.16 14.52
CA TRP A 145 -13.17 -4.43 15.30
C TRP A 145 -12.95 -2.91 15.23
N HIS A 146 -14.07 -2.16 15.24
CA HIS A 146 -14.03 -0.70 15.27
C HIS A 146 -15.29 -0.18 15.97
N GLN A 147 -15.14 0.54 17.08
CA GLN A 147 -16.24 1.00 17.94
C GLN A 147 -17.22 1.94 17.22
N GLU A 148 -16.75 2.74 16.26
CA GLU A 148 -17.62 3.65 15.49
C GLU A 148 -18.47 2.94 14.43
N LYS A 149 -18.19 1.65 14.15
CA LYS A 149 -18.98 0.82 13.23
C LYS A 149 -20.06 0.01 13.96
N TRP A 150 -20.11 0.07 15.29
CA TRP A 150 -21.13 -0.65 16.08
C TRP A 150 -22.46 0.11 16.08
N THR A 151 -23.55 -0.65 16.10
CA THR A 151 -24.92 -0.12 16.11
C THR A 151 -25.31 0.48 17.47
N ARG A 152 -24.57 0.17 18.53
CA ARG A 152 -24.77 0.70 19.87
C ARG A 152 -23.45 0.77 20.63
N VAL A 153 -23.34 1.75 21.49
CA VAL A 153 -22.23 1.87 22.45
C VAL A 153 -22.42 0.82 23.54
N PRO A 154 -21.39 0.01 23.85
CA PRO A 154 -21.48 -0.99 24.92
C PRO A 154 -21.62 -0.34 26.30
N THR A 155 -22.21 -1.06 27.26
CA THR A 155 -22.36 -0.59 28.63
C THR A 155 -21.97 -1.71 29.60
N PRO A 156 -21.05 -1.48 30.56
CA PRO A 156 -20.28 -0.25 30.79
C PRO A 156 -19.20 -0.02 29.71
N ASN A 157 -18.73 1.22 29.60
CA ASN A 157 -17.66 1.58 28.65
C ASN A 157 -16.76 2.68 29.19
N VAL A 158 -15.57 2.79 28.58
CA VAL A 158 -14.67 3.97 28.68
C VAL A 158 -14.41 4.46 27.26
N GLU A 159 -14.74 5.71 26.99
CA GLU A 159 -14.57 6.33 25.65
C GLU A 159 -15.24 5.54 24.51
N GLY A 160 -16.39 4.95 24.77
CA GLY A 160 -17.15 4.17 23.80
C GLY A 160 -16.64 2.72 23.59
N VAL A 161 -15.60 2.30 24.30
CA VAL A 161 -15.04 0.95 24.24
C VAL A 161 -15.42 0.17 25.51
N PRO A 162 -15.81 -1.11 25.43
CA PRO A 162 -16.25 -1.90 26.59
C PRO A 162 -15.14 -2.15 27.60
N LEU A 163 -15.50 -2.70 28.75
CA LEU A 163 -14.56 -3.28 29.71
C LEU A 163 -14.35 -4.77 29.40
N HIS A 164 -13.20 -5.34 29.81
CA HIS A 164 -12.80 -6.70 29.42
C HIS A 164 -13.62 -7.84 30.05
N GLN A 165 -14.46 -7.58 31.05
CA GLN A 165 -15.11 -8.62 31.88
C GLN A 165 -15.98 -9.58 31.07
N SER A 166 -16.76 -9.08 30.11
CA SER A 166 -17.61 -9.94 29.25
C SER A 166 -16.77 -10.85 28.35
N LEU A 167 -15.64 -10.34 27.82
CA LEU A 167 -14.70 -11.13 27.05
C LEU A 167 -13.99 -12.17 27.93
N SER A 168 -13.58 -11.79 29.13
CA SER A 168 -12.91 -12.67 30.10
C SER A 168 -13.81 -13.80 30.56
N ALA A 169 -15.11 -13.55 30.73
CA ALA A 169 -16.10 -14.57 31.14
C ALA A 169 -16.23 -15.71 30.13
N VAL A 170 -16.12 -15.42 28.83
CA VAL A 170 -16.25 -16.43 27.76
C VAL A 170 -14.93 -17.11 27.39
N SER A 171 -13.78 -16.58 27.88
CA SER A 171 -12.44 -17.10 27.59
C SER A 171 -11.56 -17.18 28.84
N PRO A 172 -12.01 -17.79 29.95
CA PRO A 172 -11.30 -17.74 31.23
C PRO A 172 -9.93 -18.45 31.21
N ASN A 173 -9.79 -19.45 30.36
CA ASN A 173 -8.57 -20.27 30.25
C ASN A 173 -7.67 -19.87 29.07
N ASN A 174 -8.13 -18.99 28.20
CA ASN A 174 -7.41 -18.60 26.97
C ASN A 174 -7.12 -17.10 26.97
N PRO A 175 -5.87 -16.71 26.78
CA PRO A 175 -5.55 -15.30 26.54
C PRO A 175 -6.06 -14.86 25.18
N VAL A 176 -6.69 -13.67 25.13
CA VAL A 176 -7.30 -13.11 23.92
C VAL A 176 -6.65 -11.78 23.59
N VAL A 177 -6.31 -11.58 22.33
CA VAL A 177 -5.88 -10.29 21.79
C VAL A 177 -6.60 -10.01 20.48
N LEU A 178 -7.35 -8.92 20.45
CA LEU A 178 -8.17 -8.48 19.32
C LEU A 178 -7.61 -7.14 18.81
N SER A 179 -7.01 -7.15 17.63
CA SER A 179 -6.48 -5.94 17.00
C SER A 179 -7.60 -5.07 16.44
N HIS A 180 -7.57 -3.78 16.75
CA HIS A 180 -8.46 -2.79 16.15
C HIS A 180 -8.26 -2.73 14.63
N ALA A 181 -9.28 -2.34 13.86
CA ALA A 181 -9.21 -2.23 12.41
C ALA A 181 -8.01 -1.38 11.95
N SER A 182 -7.77 -0.25 12.60
CA SER A 182 -6.62 0.63 12.29
C SER A 182 -5.24 0.02 12.56
N GLY A 183 -5.15 -1.08 13.36
CA GLY A 183 -3.88 -1.62 13.82
C GLY A 183 -3.19 -0.83 14.94
N HIS A 184 -3.77 0.30 15.38
CA HIS A 184 -3.22 1.21 16.38
C HIS A 184 -3.77 1.01 17.80
N ALA A 185 -4.61 0.01 18.00
CA ALA A 185 -5.08 -0.41 19.32
C ALA A 185 -5.29 -1.92 19.37
N SER A 186 -5.29 -2.47 20.57
CA SER A 186 -5.66 -3.85 20.84
C SER A 186 -6.63 -3.90 22.03
N PHE A 187 -7.58 -4.81 21.97
CA PHE A 187 -8.44 -5.14 23.09
C PHE A 187 -8.11 -6.54 23.60
N VAL A 188 -7.95 -6.68 24.91
CA VAL A 188 -7.47 -7.93 25.52
C VAL A 188 -8.36 -8.34 26.70
N ASN A 189 -8.42 -9.65 26.99
CA ASN A 189 -9.13 -10.17 28.15
C ASN A 189 -8.26 -10.16 29.42
N GLY A 190 -8.86 -10.47 30.57
CA GLY A 190 -8.17 -10.53 31.85
C GLY A 190 -7.01 -11.52 31.86
N LYS A 191 -7.12 -12.66 31.16
CA LYS A 191 -6.04 -13.66 31.07
C LYS A 191 -4.81 -13.12 30.33
N ALA A 192 -5.03 -12.35 29.29
CA ALA A 192 -3.93 -11.70 28.58
C ALA A 192 -3.29 -10.56 29.41
N LEU A 193 -4.09 -9.77 30.16
CA LEU A 193 -3.58 -8.78 31.11
C LEU A 193 -2.71 -9.43 32.20
N GLU A 194 -3.19 -10.55 32.78
CA GLU A 194 -2.44 -11.33 33.78
C GLU A 194 -1.06 -11.77 33.24
N LEU A 195 -1.05 -12.41 32.07
CA LEU A 195 0.18 -12.91 31.44
C LEU A 195 1.16 -11.78 31.05
N ALA A 196 0.63 -10.61 30.73
CA ALA A 196 1.42 -9.42 30.42
C ALA A 196 1.89 -8.65 31.67
N GLY A 197 1.38 -8.99 32.86
CA GLY A 197 1.65 -8.28 34.11
C GLY A 197 1.07 -6.86 34.12
N ILE A 198 -0.03 -6.63 33.39
CA ILE A 198 -0.69 -5.33 33.30
C ILE A 198 -1.70 -5.21 34.45
N THR A 199 -1.48 -4.23 35.32
CA THR A 199 -2.26 -3.94 36.54
C THR A 199 -2.61 -2.46 36.60
N ARG A 200 -3.33 -2.05 37.65
CA ARG A 200 -3.60 -0.64 37.93
C ARG A 200 -2.33 0.22 38.07
N ASP A 201 -1.23 -0.39 38.53
CA ASP A 201 0.03 0.31 38.76
C ASP A 201 0.94 0.34 37.53
N THR A 202 0.56 -0.35 36.46
CA THR A 202 1.33 -0.36 35.20
C THR A 202 1.35 1.04 34.60
N PRO A 203 2.55 1.66 34.39
CA PRO A 203 2.65 2.97 33.77
C PRO A 203 2.40 2.86 32.26
N ASN A 204 1.98 3.96 31.64
CA ASN A 204 1.93 4.06 30.19
C ASN A 204 3.36 3.96 29.62
N PRO A 205 3.60 3.06 28.65
CA PRO A 205 4.89 3.04 27.98
C PRO A 205 5.04 4.27 27.07
N PRO A 206 6.28 4.73 26.81
CA PRO A 206 6.51 5.83 25.87
C PRO A 206 5.85 5.56 24.51
N GLY A 207 4.99 6.48 24.07
CA GLY A 207 4.22 6.35 22.82
C GLY A 207 3.11 5.31 22.87
N GLY A 208 2.55 5.01 24.06
CA GLY A 208 1.41 4.11 24.22
C GLY A 208 0.62 4.40 25.46
N GLU A 209 -0.61 3.87 25.54
CA GLU A 209 -1.52 4.08 26.66
C GLU A 209 -2.20 2.76 27.08
N VAL A 210 -2.13 2.43 28.36
CA VAL A 210 -2.97 1.43 29.01
C VAL A 210 -4.21 2.16 29.52
N VAL A 211 -5.33 2.01 28.83
CA VAL A 211 -6.58 2.71 29.19
C VAL A 211 -7.14 2.10 30.47
N LYS A 212 -7.38 2.96 31.45
CA LYS A 212 -7.88 2.57 32.79
C LYS A 212 -9.28 3.12 33.02
N GLY A 213 -10.06 2.37 33.79
CA GLY A 213 -11.36 2.81 34.26
C GLY A 213 -11.28 3.86 35.36
N PRO A 214 -12.42 4.40 35.81
CA PRO A 214 -12.48 5.35 36.92
C PRO A 214 -11.93 4.80 38.25
N ASP A 215 -11.94 3.47 38.40
CA ASP A 215 -11.38 2.72 39.52
C ASP A 215 -9.86 2.49 39.41
N GLY A 216 -9.24 2.91 38.31
CA GLY A 216 -7.84 2.72 38.01
C GLY A 216 -7.49 1.35 37.42
N GLU A 217 -8.45 0.43 37.28
CA GLU A 217 -8.20 -0.88 36.70
C GLU A 217 -8.08 -0.82 35.17
N PRO A 218 -7.21 -1.65 34.57
CA PRO A 218 -7.12 -1.74 33.11
C PRO A 218 -8.45 -2.16 32.48
N THR A 219 -8.91 -1.41 31.49
CA THR A 219 -10.16 -1.72 30.76
C THR A 219 -10.06 -2.92 29.82
N GLY A 220 -8.85 -3.27 29.43
CA GLY A 220 -8.55 -4.18 28.33
C GLY A 220 -8.15 -3.47 27.03
N LEU A 221 -8.38 -2.16 26.91
CA LEU A 221 -7.96 -1.37 25.75
C LEU A 221 -6.51 -0.90 25.92
N LEU A 222 -5.69 -1.21 24.93
CA LEU A 222 -4.29 -0.84 24.82
C LEU A 222 -4.08 -0.04 23.54
N ARG A 223 -3.61 1.20 23.62
CA ARG A 223 -3.35 2.05 22.46
C ARG A 223 -1.88 2.05 22.10
N GLU A 224 -1.60 2.11 20.82
CA GLU A 224 -0.28 2.25 20.23
C GLU A 224 0.74 1.26 20.81
N ARG A 225 1.88 1.75 21.31
CA ARG A 225 2.95 0.90 21.85
C ARG A 225 2.56 0.08 23.08
N ALA A 226 1.47 0.42 23.76
CA ALA A 226 0.99 -0.42 24.88
C ALA A 226 0.54 -1.82 24.41
N SER A 227 0.08 -1.98 23.17
CA SER A 227 -0.20 -3.30 22.57
C SER A 227 1.03 -4.21 22.56
N GLY A 228 2.24 -3.66 22.54
CA GLY A 228 3.50 -4.39 22.61
C GLY A 228 3.73 -5.13 23.91
N LEU A 229 3.13 -4.68 25.04
CA LEU A 229 3.21 -5.38 26.33
C LEU A 229 2.62 -6.79 26.22
N VAL A 230 1.46 -6.91 25.58
CA VAL A 230 0.80 -8.20 25.35
C VAL A 230 1.50 -9.00 24.24
N GLY A 231 1.99 -8.33 23.20
CA GLY A 231 2.82 -8.96 22.18
C GLY A 231 4.06 -9.65 22.76
N GLY A 232 4.75 -8.98 23.70
CA GLY A 232 5.86 -9.55 24.44
C GLY A 232 5.46 -10.76 25.31
N ALA A 233 4.32 -10.68 26.01
CA ALA A 233 3.79 -11.80 26.79
C ALA A 233 3.46 -13.01 25.90
N ARG A 234 2.80 -12.80 24.79
CA ARG A 234 2.49 -13.85 23.80
C ARG A 234 3.76 -14.53 23.30
N SER A 235 4.80 -13.78 22.95
CA SER A 235 6.06 -14.35 22.48
C SER A 235 6.76 -15.23 23.53
N ARG A 236 6.58 -14.94 24.84
CA ARG A 236 7.16 -15.74 25.93
C ARG A 236 6.33 -16.98 26.29
N THR A 237 5.00 -16.89 26.18
CA THR A 237 4.06 -17.90 26.68
C THR A 237 3.47 -18.81 25.60
N ALA A 238 3.51 -18.41 24.33
CA ALA A 238 3.07 -19.25 23.22
C ALA A 238 3.98 -20.48 23.09
N PRO A 239 3.42 -21.66 22.80
CA PRO A 239 4.20 -22.87 22.60
C PRO A 239 5.29 -22.65 21.53
N GLN A 240 6.51 -23.10 21.84
CA GLN A 240 7.61 -23.05 20.88
C GLN A 240 7.37 -24.10 19.80
N ARG A 241 7.10 -23.65 18.58
CA ARG A 241 6.93 -24.52 17.41
C ARG A 241 8.26 -24.81 16.74
N PRO A 242 8.45 -26.02 16.16
CA PRO A 242 9.63 -26.34 15.34
C PRO A 242 9.87 -25.32 14.24
N ALA A 243 11.14 -25.12 13.88
CA ALA A 243 11.51 -24.16 12.83
C ALA A 243 10.81 -24.45 11.49
N ALA A 244 10.70 -25.75 11.14
CA ALA A 244 10.02 -26.18 9.92
C ALA A 244 8.53 -25.79 9.88
N GLU A 245 7.82 -25.91 11.02
CA GLU A 245 6.41 -25.50 11.11
C GLU A 245 6.25 -23.98 11.00
N ARG A 246 7.13 -23.21 11.65
CA ARG A 246 7.14 -21.76 11.52
C ARG A 246 7.40 -21.30 10.08
N GLU A 247 8.27 -22.03 9.37
CA GLU A 247 8.56 -21.73 7.96
C GLU A 247 7.37 -22.10 7.05
N ALA A 248 6.74 -23.26 7.29
CA ALA A 248 5.55 -23.67 6.56
C ALA A 248 4.39 -22.68 6.75
N GLU A 249 4.17 -22.21 7.99
CA GLU A 249 3.15 -21.18 8.28
C GLU A 249 3.46 -19.86 7.57
N PHE A 250 4.72 -19.42 7.57
CA PHE A 250 5.09 -18.19 6.85
C PHE A 250 4.83 -18.29 5.35
N ARG A 251 5.18 -19.42 4.74
CA ARG A 251 4.87 -19.68 3.32
C ARG A 251 3.36 -19.65 3.08
N ARG A 252 2.59 -20.24 3.98
CA ARG A 252 1.12 -20.20 3.91
C ARG A 252 0.57 -18.78 4.02
N VAL A 253 1.13 -17.95 4.92
CA VAL A 253 0.79 -16.53 5.05
C VAL A 253 1.07 -15.78 3.74
N VAL A 254 2.26 -15.97 3.16
CA VAL A 254 2.64 -15.33 1.88
C VAL A 254 1.73 -15.78 0.73
N GLU A 255 1.39 -17.07 0.68
CA GLU A 255 0.48 -17.63 -0.33
C GLU A 255 -0.92 -17.03 -0.22
N LEU A 256 -1.50 -17.00 0.98
CA LEU A 256 -2.83 -16.42 1.22
C LEU A 256 -2.90 -14.95 0.86
N ALA A 257 -1.87 -14.17 1.23
CA ALA A 257 -1.77 -12.76 0.85
C ALA A 257 -1.72 -12.58 -0.67
N GLY A 258 -0.94 -13.42 -1.35
CA GLY A 258 -0.81 -13.38 -2.80
C GLY A 258 -2.09 -13.78 -3.54
N GLN A 259 -2.77 -14.81 -3.09
CA GLN A 259 -4.05 -15.25 -3.66
C GLN A 259 -5.09 -14.13 -3.58
N GLU A 260 -5.19 -13.48 -2.42
CA GLU A 260 -6.11 -12.35 -2.22
C GLU A 260 -5.75 -11.16 -3.10
N ALA A 261 -4.46 -10.78 -3.15
CA ALA A 261 -3.98 -9.70 -3.99
C ALA A 261 -4.29 -9.93 -5.48
N LEU A 262 -3.98 -11.13 -6.00
CA LEU A 262 -4.23 -11.49 -7.39
C LEU A 262 -5.72 -11.53 -7.74
N ALA A 263 -6.58 -11.98 -6.82
CA ALA A 263 -8.04 -11.98 -7.01
C ALA A 263 -8.60 -10.56 -7.17
N HIS A 264 -7.91 -9.56 -6.61
CA HIS A 264 -8.27 -8.14 -6.71
C HIS A 264 -7.47 -7.36 -7.77
N GLY A 265 -6.74 -8.06 -8.65
CA GLY A 265 -6.00 -7.42 -9.75
C GLY A 265 -4.70 -6.75 -9.33
N VAL A 266 -4.24 -6.97 -8.11
CA VAL A 266 -3.00 -6.41 -7.58
C VAL A 266 -1.83 -7.27 -8.03
N THR A 267 -0.91 -6.68 -8.79
CA THR A 267 0.29 -7.35 -9.33
C THR A 267 1.57 -6.94 -8.59
N SER A 268 1.56 -5.78 -7.96
CA SER A 268 2.67 -5.27 -7.15
C SER A 268 2.14 -4.70 -5.84
N PHE A 269 2.91 -4.85 -4.76
CA PHE A 269 2.48 -4.51 -3.41
C PHE A 269 3.60 -3.81 -2.65
N HIS A 270 3.35 -2.58 -2.17
CA HIS A 270 4.24 -1.86 -1.30
C HIS A 270 3.97 -2.27 0.16
N ASP A 271 4.80 -3.17 0.68
CA ASP A 271 4.71 -3.63 2.06
C ASP A 271 5.21 -2.55 3.02
N ALA A 272 4.30 -2.02 3.82
CA ALA A 272 4.54 -0.91 4.75
C ALA A 272 5.28 -1.34 6.03
N GLY A 273 6.05 -2.35 5.90
CA GLY A 273 7.20 -2.61 6.72
C GLY A 273 7.35 -4.01 7.25
N SER A 274 8.53 -4.56 6.97
CA SER A 274 9.03 -5.84 7.43
C SER A 274 10.38 -5.70 8.13
N SER A 275 10.65 -6.55 9.15
CA SER A 275 11.97 -6.63 9.79
C SER A 275 13.00 -7.26 8.84
N PHE A 276 14.29 -7.08 9.13
CA PHE A 276 15.36 -7.74 8.38
C PHE A 276 15.15 -9.26 8.32
N ALA A 277 14.74 -9.89 9.42
CA ALA A 277 14.49 -11.33 9.45
C ALA A 277 13.33 -11.74 8.53
N THR A 278 12.27 -10.93 8.42
CA THR A 278 11.18 -11.18 7.48
C THR A 278 11.65 -10.97 6.05
N ILE A 279 12.44 -9.93 5.79
CA ILE A 279 13.01 -9.64 4.46
C ILE A 279 13.90 -10.79 3.99
N ASP A 280 14.72 -11.39 4.86
CA ASP A 280 15.56 -12.55 4.52
C ASP A 280 14.71 -13.75 4.06
N ARG A 281 13.56 -13.98 4.71
CA ARG A 281 12.60 -15.03 4.31
C ARG A 281 11.93 -14.72 2.97
N LEU A 282 11.51 -13.47 2.77
CA LEU A 282 10.95 -13.02 1.49
C LEU A 282 11.98 -13.12 0.35
N ARG A 283 13.25 -12.82 0.64
CA ARG A 283 14.37 -12.99 -0.31
C ARG A 283 14.55 -14.44 -0.70
N ALA A 284 14.52 -15.37 0.25
CA ALA A 284 14.61 -16.81 -0.04
C ALA A 284 13.45 -17.29 -0.92
N LEU A 285 12.24 -16.74 -0.72
CA LEU A 285 11.09 -17.01 -1.60
C LEU A 285 11.28 -16.39 -2.99
N ALA A 286 11.84 -15.18 -3.09
CA ALA A 286 12.17 -14.55 -4.37
C ALA A 286 13.22 -15.37 -5.15
N ASP A 287 14.28 -15.81 -4.47
CA ASP A 287 15.34 -16.66 -5.05
C ASP A 287 14.80 -17.99 -5.60
N SER A 288 13.74 -18.50 -4.98
CA SER A 288 13.06 -19.73 -5.38
C SER A 288 11.92 -19.53 -6.37
N GLY A 289 11.62 -18.30 -6.79
CA GLY A 289 10.49 -17.97 -7.68
C GLY A 289 9.11 -18.20 -7.05
N LEU A 290 9.02 -18.16 -5.73
CA LEU A 290 7.81 -18.48 -4.95
C LEU A 290 7.06 -17.25 -4.44
N LEU A 291 7.52 -16.03 -4.70
CA LEU A 291 6.73 -14.83 -4.40
C LEU A 291 5.54 -14.74 -5.36
N PRO A 292 4.31 -14.62 -4.82
CA PRO A 292 3.11 -14.64 -5.66
C PRO A 292 2.85 -13.32 -6.38
N VAL A 293 3.33 -12.19 -5.86
CA VAL A 293 3.24 -10.83 -6.42
C VAL A 293 4.57 -10.12 -6.25
N ARG A 294 4.78 -9.02 -6.99
CA ARG A 294 5.98 -8.19 -6.79
C ARG A 294 5.86 -7.40 -5.49
N LEU A 295 6.94 -7.37 -4.72
CA LEU A 295 7.00 -6.67 -3.43
C LEU A 295 8.00 -5.52 -3.47
N TYR A 296 7.56 -4.34 -3.05
CA TYR A 296 8.40 -3.22 -2.64
C TYR A 296 8.35 -3.14 -1.11
N VAL A 297 9.40 -3.59 -0.44
CA VAL A 297 9.39 -3.77 1.02
C VAL A 297 10.13 -2.63 1.71
N MET A 298 9.49 -2.05 2.71
CA MET A 298 10.06 -1.04 3.60
C MET A 298 10.65 -1.72 4.83
N VAL A 299 11.89 -1.41 5.20
CA VAL A 299 12.49 -1.92 6.44
C VAL A 299 11.80 -1.29 7.65
N ARG A 300 11.28 -2.08 8.57
CA ARG A 300 10.55 -1.62 9.77
C ARG A 300 10.95 -2.40 11.02
N GLY A 301 10.80 -1.75 12.20
CA GLY A 301 10.99 -2.41 13.50
C GLY A 301 12.45 -2.53 13.93
N GLU A 302 13.37 -1.92 13.20
CA GLU A 302 14.81 -1.94 13.50
C GLU A 302 15.26 -0.65 14.20
N SER A 303 16.21 -0.79 15.13
CA SER A 303 16.85 0.38 15.76
C SER A 303 17.74 1.13 14.77
N ASN A 304 17.98 2.43 15.02
CA ASN A 304 18.87 3.22 14.18
C ASN A 304 20.28 2.63 14.08
N ALA A 305 20.81 2.06 15.16
CA ALA A 305 22.11 1.37 15.15
C ALA A 305 22.11 0.14 14.20
N ARG A 306 21.02 -0.64 14.20
CA ARG A 306 20.89 -1.78 13.27
C ARG A 306 20.66 -1.32 11.83
N LEU A 307 19.89 -0.26 11.63
CA LEU A 307 19.72 0.34 10.31
C LEU A 307 21.07 0.78 9.75
N ASP A 308 21.84 1.57 10.50
CA ASP A 308 23.13 2.08 10.02
C ASP A 308 24.12 0.95 9.66
N SER A 309 24.14 -0.13 10.44
CA SER A 309 25.07 -1.24 10.22
C SER A 309 24.64 -2.22 9.12
N LEU A 310 23.32 -2.41 8.91
CA LEU A 310 22.82 -3.50 8.08
C LEU A 310 22.22 -3.07 6.75
N LEU A 311 21.69 -1.84 6.62
CA LEU A 311 21.06 -1.37 5.37
C LEU A 311 21.86 -1.65 4.10
N PRO A 312 23.20 -1.52 4.05
CA PRO A 312 23.96 -1.84 2.83
C PRO A 312 23.76 -3.26 2.30
N ARG A 313 23.42 -4.22 3.17
CA ARG A 313 23.15 -5.62 2.78
C ARG A 313 21.73 -5.83 2.26
N TYR A 314 20.84 -4.88 2.52
CA TYR A 314 19.41 -4.98 2.20
C TYR A 314 18.96 -4.05 1.07
N PHE A 315 19.89 -3.35 0.42
CA PHE A 315 19.57 -2.56 -0.76
C PHE A 315 19.37 -3.48 -1.97
N LEU A 316 18.12 -3.85 -2.24
CA LEU A 316 17.74 -4.75 -3.33
C LEU A 316 16.92 -4.01 -4.38
N ARG A 317 17.27 -4.17 -5.65
CA ARG A 317 16.51 -3.62 -6.78
C ARG A 317 16.14 -4.73 -7.74
N ASN A 318 14.83 -4.94 -7.94
CA ASN A 318 14.30 -5.93 -8.87
C ASN A 318 14.93 -7.34 -8.72
N HIS A 319 15.20 -7.73 -7.47
CA HIS A 319 15.78 -9.03 -7.12
C HIS A 319 14.78 -10.16 -7.41
N GLY A 320 15.26 -11.38 -7.75
CA GLY A 320 14.42 -12.54 -8.05
C GLY A 320 13.46 -12.25 -9.22
N ASP A 321 14.00 -11.97 -10.41
CA ASP A 321 13.25 -11.66 -11.64
C ASP A 321 12.26 -10.48 -11.47
N GLY A 322 12.65 -9.49 -10.64
CA GLY A 322 11.86 -8.30 -10.39
C GLY A 322 10.75 -8.47 -9.35
N PHE A 323 10.77 -9.55 -8.56
CA PHE A 323 9.75 -9.80 -7.56
C PHE A 323 10.03 -9.18 -6.18
N LEU A 324 11.27 -8.75 -5.90
CA LEU A 324 11.61 -8.14 -4.62
C LEU A 324 12.46 -6.88 -4.79
N THR A 325 11.99 -5.78 -4.24
CA THR A 325 12.75 -4.53 -4.08
C THR A 325 12.70 -4.11 -2.62
N VAL A 326 13.87 -3.79 -2.04
CA VAL A 326 14.00 -3.24 -0.70
C VAL A 326 14.85 -1.99 -0.82
N ARG A 327 14.25 -0.82 -0.63
CA ARG A 327 14.93 0.47 -0.86
C ARG A 327 14.44 1.58 0.08
N SER A 328 13.58 1.25 1.03
CA SER A 328 12.98 2.25 1.91
C SER A 328 12.90 1.78 3.36
N ILE A 329 12.70 2.75 4.25
CA ILE A 329 12.55 2.54 5.69
C ILE A 329 11.18 3.09 6.09
N LYS A 330 10.37 2.30 6.80
CA LYS A 330 9.10 2.73 7.40
C LYS A 330 9.32 3.21 8.82
N LYS A 331 8.80 4.40 9.10
CA LYS A 331 8.67 4.97 10.44
C LYS A 331 7.22 5.37 10.72
N SER A 332 6.90 5.58 12.00
CA SER A 332 5.60 6.10 12.42
C SER A 332 5.81 7.17 13.46
N ILE A 333 5.37 8.41 13.17
CA ILE A 333 5.50 9.50 14.13
C ILE A 333 4.31 9.57 15.09
N ASP A 334 3.11 9.18 14.64
CA ASP A 334 1.90 9.18 15.45
C ASP A 334 1.04 7.93 15.23
N GLY A 335 -0.16 7.93 15.78
CA GLY A 335 -1.16 6.89 15.63
C GLY A 335 -2.34 7.29 14.74
N ALA A 336 -3.47 6.55 14.85
CA ALA A 336 -4.65 6.76 14.03
C ALA A 336 -5.66 7.72 14.67
N LEU A 337 -6.48 8.41 13.83
CA LEU A 337 -7.49 9.36 14.28
C LEU A 337 -8.62 8.68 15.08
N GLY A 338 -9.12 7.53 14.59
CA GLY A 338 -10.25 6.82 15.21
C GLY A 338 -10.08 6.50 16.70
N PRO A 339 -8.95 5.91 17.13
CA PRO A 339 -8.66 5.64 18.55
C PRO A 339 -7.98 6.80 19.29
N HIS A 340 -8.06 8.05 18.82
CA HIS A 340 -7.45 9.26 19.41
C HIS A 340 -5.90 9.24 19.49
N GLY A 341 -5.24 8.48 18.62
CA GLY A 341 -3.78 8.36 18.57
C GLY A 341 -3.08 9.36 17.64
N ALA A 342 -3.80 9.95 16.68
CA ALA A 342 -3.23 10.93 15.76
C ALA A 342 -2.78 12.21 16.50
N TRP A 343 -1.56 12.67 16.22
CA TRP A 343 -0.94 13.79 16.93
C TRP A 343 -1.34 15.12 16.28
N LEU A 344 -2.18 15.87 16.99
CA LEU A 344 -2.84 17.09 16.54
C LEU A 344 -2.18 18.33 17.14
N LEU A 345 -2.31 19.46 16.42
CA LEU A 345 -1.93 20.79 16.92
C LEU A 345 -2.89 21.30 18.01
N GLU A 346 -4.18 21.01 17.84
CA GLU A 346 -5.25 21.35 18.77
C GLU A 346 -5.90 20.07 19.31
N PRO A 347 -6.52 20.14 20.51
CA PRO A 347 -7.21 18.99 21.09
C PRO A 347 -8.28 18.40 20.19
N TYR A 348 -8.57 17.11 20.36
CA TYR A 348 -9.74 16.48 19.75
C TYR A 348 -11.02 17.20 20.17
N ALA A 349 -11.95 17.37 19.24
CA ALA A 349 -13.22 18.04 19.51
C ALA A 349 -14.08 17.25 20.50
N ASP A 350 -14.04 15.94 20.42
CA ASP A 350 -14.77 15.02 21.31
C ASP A 350 -13.94 14.53 22.52
N LEU A 351 -12.67 14.88 22.60
CA LEU A 351 -11.79 14.58 23.75
C LEU A 351 -10.85 15.77 24.01
N PRO A 352 -11.36 16.88 24.62
CA PRO A 352 -10.60 18.12 24.79
C PRO A 352 -9.36 18.01 25.72
N SER A 353 -9.22 16.90 26.43
CA SER A 353 -8.06 16.62 27.29
C SER A 353 -6.87 16.03 26.51
N SER A 354 -7.02 15.71 25.23
CA SER A 354 -6.00 15.02 24.43
C SER A 354 -5.75 15.72 23.10
N THR A 355 -4.48 15.77 22.71
CA THR A 355 -4.02 16.11 21.36
C THR A 355 -3.48 14.89 20.61
N GLY A 356 -3.75 13.68 21.11
CA GLY A 356 -3.06 12.48 20.66
C GLY A 356 -1.61 12.43 21.14
N GLN A 357 -0.78 11.62 20.50
CA GLN A 357 0.60 11.43 20.92
C GLN A 357 1.52 11.04 19.76
N ASN A 358 2.80 11.36 19.91
CA ASN A 358 3.81 10.79 19.05
C ASN A 358 4.16 9.37 19.50
N THR A 359 4.31 8.45 18.54
CA THR A 359 4.71 7.05 18.79
C THR A 359 6.23 6.86 18.72
N GLU A 360 6.91 7.69 17.94
CA GLU A 360 8.37 7.86 17.94
C GLU A 360 8.72 9.33 18.11
N THR A 361 9.88 9.63 18.74
CA THR A 361 10.31 11.02 18.89
C THR A 361 10.79 11.59 17.54
N PRO A 362 10.57 12.88 17.27
CA PRO A 362 11.10 13.55 16.08
C PRO A 362 12.62 13.38 15.92
N GLU A 363 13.36 13.37 17.03
CA GLU A 363 14.82 13.19 17.06
C GLU A 363 15.23 11.81 16.55
N ASN A 364 14.50 10.75 16.96
CA ASN A 364 14.75 9.39 16.51
C ASN A 364 14.50 9.24 14.99
N ILE A 365 13.45 9.87 14.48
CA ILE A 365 13.14 9.89 13.04
C ILE A 365 14.17 10.73 12.28
N ALA A 366 14.61 11.86 12.83
CA ALA A 366 15.66 12.67 12.22
C ALA A 366 16.99 11.90 12.11
N GLU A 367 17.34 11.07 13.09
CA GLU A 367 18.48 10.17 13.00
C GLU A 367 18.29 9.13 11.90
N THR A 368 17.11 8.51 11.81
CA THR A 368 16.76 7.61 10.70
C THR A 368 16.94 8.30 9.34
N ALA A 369 16.51 9.56 9.22
CA ALA A 369 16.65 10.34 8.00
C ALA A 369 18.12 10.53 7.61
N ARG A 370 19.01 10.82 8.55
CA ARG A 370 20.48 10.92 8.30
C ARG A 370 21.08 9.59 7.85
N ILE A 371 20.68 8.49 8.47
CA ILE A 371 21.10 7.14 8.09
C ILE A 371 20.61 6.82 6.68
N ALA A 372 19.35 7.09 6.37
CA ALA A 372 18.76 6.84 5.06
C ALA A 372 19.49 7.59 3.93
N ILE A 373 19.79 8.88 4.12
CA ILE A 373 20.58 9.68 3.16
C ILE A 373 21.94 9.06 2.91
N ARG A 374 22.63 8.63 3.98
CA ARG A 374 23.96 8.01 3.89
C ARG A 374 23.94 6.75 3.02
N HIS A 375 22.95 5.90 3.21
CA HIS A 375 22.83 4.60 2.55
C HIS A 375 21.98 4.60 1.27
N GLY A 376 21.42 5.76 0.86
CA GLY A 376 20.63 5.89 -0.36
C GLY A 376 19.21 5.29 -0.26
N PHE A 377 18.67 5.19 0.95
CA PHE A 377 17.32 4.71 1.20
C PHE A 377 16.30 5.85 1.21
N GLN A 378 15.08 5.54 0.77
CA GLN A 378 13.91 6.39 0.94
C GLN A 378 13.39 6.27 2.38
N VAL A 379 12.86 7.34 2.96
CA VAL A 379 12.13 7.30 4.23
C VAL A 379 10.65 7.51 3.97
N ASN A 380 9.84 6.61 4.49
CA ASN A 380 8.39 6.58 4.39
C ASN A 380 7.81 6.66 5.80
N THR A 381 7.29 7.83 6.18
CA THR A 381 6.86 8.05 7.56
C THR A 381 5.34 8.18 7.62
N HIS A 382 4.71 7.30 8.41
CA HIS A 382 3.30 7.43 8.80
C HIS A 382 3.10 8.73 9.57
N ALA A 383 2.19 9.57 9.09
CA ALA A 383 1.74 10.77 9.76
C ALA A 383 0.26 11.04 9.41
N ILE A 384 -0.59 10.96 10.41
CA ILE A 384 -2.04 11.16 10.28
C ILE A 384 -2.44 12.56 10.76
N GLY A 385 -2.04 12.94 11.97
CA GLY A 385 -2.37 14.26 12.54
C GLY A 385 -1.63 15.41 11.85
N ASP A 386 -2.22 16.59 11.91
CA ASP A 386 -1.67 17.80 11.31
C ASP A 386 -0.34 18.23 11.94
N ARG A 387 -0.16 18.03 13.26
CA ARG A 387 1.12 18.20 13.93
C ARG A 387 2.15 17.17 13.45
N ALA A 388 1.76 15.92 13.36
CA ALA A 388 2.63 14.84 12.86
C ALA A 388 3.16 15.14 11.46
N ASN A 389 2.27 15.53 10.54
CA ASN A 389 2.63 15.92 9.18
C ASN A 389 3.60 17.11 9.15
N LYS A 390 3.33 18.15 9.95
CA LYS A 390 4.22 19.30 10.09
C LYS A 390 5.62 18.89 10.53
N GLU A 391 5.73 18.10 11.58
CA GLU A 391 7.02 17.67 12.15
C GLU A 391 7.83 16.83 11.15
N ILE A 392 7.16 15.94 10.39
CA ILE A 392 7.85 15.15 9.36
C ILE A 392 8.34 16.02 8.21
N LEU A 393 7.54 16.97 7.74
CA LEU A 393 7.98 17.91 6.72
C LEU A 393 9.15 18.78 7.20
N ASP A 394 9.17 19.16 8.48
CA ASP A 394 10.30 19.90 9.07
C ASP A 394 11.59 19.05 9.09
N ILE A 395 11.48 17.76 9.44
CA ILE A 395 12.62 16.82 9.42
C ILE A 395 13.14 16.64 7.98
N TYR A 396 12.25 16.39 7.03
CA TYR A 396 12.62 16.18 5.63
C TYR A 396 13.26 17.43 5.04
N GLU A 397 12.66 18.60 5.27
CA GLU A 397 13.21 19.87 4.78
C GLU A 397 14.63 20.15 5.32
N ARG A 398 14.85 19.96 6.63
CA ARG A 398 16.20 20.10 7.22
C ARG A 398 17.18 19.10 6.62
N THR A 399 16.77 17.86 6.45
CA THR A 399 17.61 16.80 5.89
C THR A 399 17.98 17.08 4.44
N PHE A 400 17.03 17.51 3.62
CA PHE A 400 17.27 17.82 2.20
C PHE A 400 18.16 19.05 2.03
N ARG A 401 17.95 20.08 2.84
CA ARG A 401 18.83 21.27 2.84
C ARG A 401 20.27 20.97 3.26
N ALA A 402 20.47 20.03 4.16
CA ALA A 402 21.80 19.60 4.60
C ALA A 402 22.51 18.70 3.56
N ASN A 403 21.80 18.20 2.55
CA ASN A 403 22.32 17.27 1.53
C ASN A 403 21.86 17.69 0.12
N PRO A 404 22.20 18.89 -0.34
CA PRO A 404 21.66 19.44 -1.60
C PRO A 404 22.14 18.70 -2.85
N GLU A 405 23.19 17.89 -2.75
CA GLU A 405 23.69 17.03 -3.82
C GLU A 405 22.80 15.79 -4.03
N ARG A 406 22.01 15.41 -3.05
CA ARG A 406 21.09 14.28 -3.15
C ARG A 406 19.81 14.73 -3.87
N ARG A 407 19.56 14.14 -5.02
CA ARG A 407 18.41 14.47 -5.87
C ARG A 407 17.44 13.31 -5.94
N ASP A 408 16.20 13.60 -6.32
CA ASP A 408 15.16 12.60 -6.60
C ASP A 408 14.97 11.59 -5.45
N LEU A 409 14.82 12.12 -4.23
CA LEU A 409 14.72 11.31 -3.02
C LEU A 409 13.38 10.61 -2.90
N ARG A 410 12.29 11.21 -3.40
CA ARG A 410 10.91 10.70 -3.40
C ARG A 410 10.49 10.17 -2.03
N TRP A 411 10.96 10.80 -0.95
CA TRP A 411 10.53 10.41 0.39
C TRP A 411 9.03 10.59 0.54
N ARG A 412 8.41 9.75 1.35
CA ARG A 412 6.96 9.68 1.42
C ARG A 412 6.45 10.07 2.80
N VAL A 413 5.33 10.75 2.84
CA VAL A 413 4.46 10.78 4.02
C VAL A 413 3.33 9.78 3.75
N GLU A 414 3.31 8.73 4.56
CA GLU A 414 2.29 7.71 4.51
C GLU A 414 1.04 8.23 5.22
N HIS A 415 -0.10 8.07 4.59
CA HIS A 415 -1.42 8.56 4.96
C HIS A 415 -1.65 10.04 4.67
N ALA A 416 -0.85 10.96 5.21
CA ALA A 416 -1.01 12.41 4.99
C ALA A 416 -2.49 12.87 5.15
N GLN A 417 -3.20 12.32 6.15
CA GLN A 417 -4.66 12.40 6.23
C GLN A 417 -5.17 13.79 6.60
N HIS A 418 -4.53 14.43 7.59
CA HIS A 418 -4.93 15.75 8.08
C HIS A 418 -3.75 16.70 7.98
N LEU A 419 -3.89 17.69 7.10
CA LEU A 419 -2.83 18.64 6.77
C LEU A 419 -3.26 20.05 7.13
N ARG A 420 -2.31 20.89 7.52
CA ARG A 420 -2.54 22.33 7.43
C ARG A 420 -2.56 22.72 5.95
N PRO A 421 -3.43 23.60 5.49
CA PRO A 421 -3.43 24.07 4.09
C PRO A 421 -2.06 24.60 3.64
N SER A 422 -1.29 25.22 4.54
CA SER A 422 0.07 25.73 4.28
C SER A 422 1.09 24.63 4.01
N ASP A 423 0.87 23.38 4.45
CA ASP A 423 1.79 22.28 4.24
C ASP A 423 1.67 21.67 2.84
N VAL A 424 0.55 21.84 2.15
CA VAL A 424 0.34 21.36 0.77
C VAL A 424 1.46 21.83 -0.16
N GLN A 425 1.79 23.15 -0.12
CA GLN A 425 2.86 23.70 -0.95
C GLN A 425 4.25 23.20 -0.54
N ARG A 426 4.41 22.75 0.72
CA ARG A 426 5.68 22.18 1.19
C ARG A 426 5.91 20.79 0.58
N PHE A 427 4.87 19.96 0.47
CA PHE A 427 4.98 18.68 -0.25
C PHE A 427 5.52 18.90 -1.67
N ALA A 428 4.91 19.82 -2.43
CA ALA A 428 5.32 20.13 -3.79
C ALA A 428 6.78 20.63 -3.88
N ARG A 429 7.13 21.64 -3.05
CA ARG A 429 8.46 22.25 -3.06
C ARG A 429 9.56 21.25 -2.68
N LEU A 430 9.29 20.33 -1.76
CA LEU A 430 10.24 19.34 -1.29
C LEU A 430 10.28 18.08 -2.16
N GLY A 431 9.35 17.91 -3.10
CA GLY A 431 9.21 16.68 -3.88
C GLY A 431 8.83 15.46 -3.02
N VAL A 432 8.10 15.69 -1.93
CA VAL A 432 7.62 14.64 -1.03
C VAL A 432 6.35 14.03 -1.62
N VAL A 433 6.30 12.71 -1.65
CA VAL A 433 5.14 11.96 -2.13
C VAL A 433 4.09 11.86 -1.02
N ALA A 434 2.84 12.15 -1.33
CA ALA A 434 1.70 11.91 -0.44
C ALA A 434 1.13 10.49 -0.73
N SER A 435 1.46 9.54 0.15
CA SER A 435 1.04 8.14 -0.01
C SER A 435 -0.26 7.91 0.75
N MET A 436 -1.37 8.11 0.06
CA MET A 436 -2.70 8.18 0.64
C MET A 436 -3.53 6.93 0.31
N GLN A 437 -4.70 6.80 0.95
CA GLN A 437 -5.65 5.72 0.73
C GLN A 437 -7.02 6.33 0.43
N GLY A 438 -7.52 6.10 -0.80
CA GLY A 438 -8.79 6.65 -1.23
C GLY A 438 -9.96 6.18 -0.37
N ILE A 439 -9.96 4.92 -0.01
CA ILE A 439 -11.01 4.32 0.82
C ILE A 439 -11.10 4.95 2.21
N HIS A 440 -9.96 5.33 2.83
CA HIS A 440 -9.96 5.94 4.16
C HIS A 440 -10.77 7.23 4.21
N GLY A 441 -10.74 8.06 3.15
CA GLY A 441 -11.52 9.30 3.12
C GLY A 441 -13.02 9.09 3.25
N THR A 442 -13.53 7.94 2.82
CA THR A 442 -14.96 7.61 2.88
C THR A 442 -15.32 6.71 4.05
N SER A 443 -14.42 5.82 4.48
CA SER A 443 -14.65 4.96 5.64
C SER A 443 -14.52 5.73 6.95
N ASP A 444 -13.60 6.70 7.02
CA ASP A 444 -13.38 7.55 8.21
C ASP A 444 -14.33 8.76 8.26
N GLY A 445 -14.82 9.23 7.11
CA GLY A 445 -15.67 10.40 6.99
C GLY A 445 -16.74 10.55 8.08
N PRO A 446 -17.48 9.47 8.44
CA PRO A 446 -18.52 9.55 9.46
C PRO A 446 -18.06 10.01 10.85
N TRP A 447 -16.79 9.80 11.21
CA TRP A 447 -16.30 10.21 12.53
C TRP A 447 -15.21 11.29 12.49
N VAL A 448 -14.69 11.67 11.32
CA VAL A 448 -13.71 12.76 11.19
C VAL A 448 -14.24 14.06 11.79
N LEU A 449 -15.49 14.41 11.48
CA LEU A 449 -16.17 15.59 12.06
C LEU A 449 -16.25 15.53 13.58
N LYS A 450 -16.55 14.36 14.14
CA LYS A 450 -16.60 14.14 15.59
C LYS A 450 -15.24 14.37 16.25
N ARG A 451 -14.15 13.94 15.58
CA ARG A 451 -12.77 14.04 16.10
C ARG A 451 -12.18 15.44 15.96
N LEU A 452 -12.42 16.11 14.83
CA LEU A 452 -11.75 17.37 14.46
C LEU A 452 -12.65 18.61 14.59
N GLY A 453 -13.96 18.44 14.53
CA GLY A 453 -14.91 19.53 14.29
C GLY A 453 -14.96 19.96 12.82
N GLU A 454 -15.97 20.72 12.45
CA GLU A 454 -16.30 21.08 11.05
C GLU A 454 -15.15 21.82 10.35
N GLU A 455 -14.64 22.88 10.98
CA GLU A 455 -13.64 23.78 10.39
C GLU A 455 -12.34 23.06 10.03
N ARG A 456 -11.79 22.29 10.98
CA ARG A 456 -10.53 21.54 10.77
C ARG A 456 -10.72 20.40 9.78
N ALA A 457 -11.86 19.72 9.82
CA ALA A 457 -12.17 18.67 8.87
C ALA A 457 -12.29 19.22 7.44
N ALA A 458 -13.01 20.31 7.24
CA ALA A 458 -13.22 20.93 5.94
C ALA A 458 -11.92 21.46 5.32
N SER A 459 -11.05 22.06 6.14
CA SER A 459 -9.82 22.70 5.68
C SER A 459 -8.63 21.75 5.54
N GLY A 460 -8.63 20.59 6.24
CA GLY A 460 -7.42 19.77 6.39
C GLY A 460 -7.58 18.29 6.08
N ALA A 461 -8.80 17.75 5.99
CA ALA A 461 -8.98 16.29 5.89
C ALA A 461 -8.92 15.78 4.43
N TYR A 462 -8.00 14.88 4.15
CA TYR A 462 -7.88 14.17 2.86
C TYR A 462 -7.82 15.11 1.65
N LEU A 463 -6.86 16.00 1.60
CA LEU A 463 -6.72 17.10 0.64
C LEU A 463 -6.18 16.63 -0.73
N TRP A 464 -6.78 15.59 -1.33
CA TRP A 464 -6.26 14.99 -2.57
C TRP A 464 -6.20 15.97 -3.73
N ARG A 465 -7.32 16.72 -3.97
CA ARG A 465 -7.36 17.71 -5.04
C ARG A 465 -6.34 18.83 -4.83
N SER A 466 -6.25 19.33 -3.60
CA SER A 466 -5.30 20.39 -3.27
C SER A 466 -3.84 19.95 -3.48
N LEU A 467 -3.50 18.71 -3.13
CA LEU A 467 -2.18 18.13 -3.36
C LEU A 467 -1.89 17.97 -4.85
N LEU A 468 -2.83 17.40 -5.62
CA LEU A 468 -2.68 17.21 -7.06
C LEU A 468 -2.54 18.55 -7.80
N ASP A 469 -3.35 19.56 -7.46
CA ASP A 469 -3.29 20.90 -8.05
C ASP A 469 -1.96 21.62 -7.72
N ALA A 470 -1.35 21.29 -6.59
CA ALA A 470 -0.01 21.77 -6.23
C ALA A 470 1.12 20.99 -6.95
N GLY A 471 0.81 19.98 -7.76
CA GLY A 471 1.78 19.14 -8.47
C GLY A 471 2.44 18.06 -7.61
N VAL A 472 1.86 17.73 -6.46
CA VAL A 472 2.34 16.64 -5.60
C VAL A 472 1.99 15.29 -6.22
N VAL A 473 2.93 14.35 -6.20
CA VAL A 473 2.64 12.96 -6.56
C VAL A 473 1.82 12.34 -5.43
N VAL A 474 0.57 12.00 -5.75
CA VAL A 474 -0.34 11.29 -4.84
C VAL A 474 -0.38 9.83 -5.27
N THR A 475 -0.12 8.92 -4.34
CA THR A 475 -0.28 7.47 -4.53
C THR A 475 -1.53 6.97 -3.82
N ASN A 476 -1.96 5.76 -4.15
CA ASN A 476 -3.17 5.17 -3.58
C ASN A 476 -2.91 3.72 -3.16
N GLY A 477 -3.66 3.27 -2.17
CA GLY A 477 -3.64 1.93 -1.63
C GLY A 477 -4.86 1.73 -0.73
N THR A 478 -4.88 0.62 0.01
CA THR A 478 -5.96 0.28 0.94
C THR A 478 -5.51 0.22 2.39
N ASP A 479 -4.20 0.20 2.61
CA ASP A 479 -3.59 -0.08 3.92
C ASP A 479 -4.04 -1.45 4.47
N VAL A 480 -4.29 -2.40 3.55
CA VAL A 480 -4.74 -3.75 3.94
C VAL A 480 -3.81 -4.38 5.01
N PRO A 481 -4.34 -4.94 6.09
CA PRO A 481 -5.73 -5.30 6.38
C PRO A 481 -6.49 -4.25 7.24
N VAL A 482 -6.14 -2.97 7.18
CA VAL A 482 -6.94 -1.88 7.81
C VAL A 482 -8.27 -1.78 7.09
N GLU A 483 -8.24 -1.71 5.78
CA GLU A 483 -9.39 -1.90 4.89
C GLU A 483 -9.19 -3.17 4.02
N PRO A 484 -10.24 -3.73 3.42
CA PRO A 484 -10.09 -4.81 2.45
C PRO A 484 -9.17 -4.41 1.28
N ILE A 485 -8.42 -5.37 0.75
CA ILE A 485 -7.61 -5.15 -0.46
C ILE A 485 -8.54 -5.09 -1.67
N ASP A 486 -9.16 -3.93 -1.90
CA ASP A 486 -10.06 -3.70 -3.02
C ASP A 486 -9.73 -2.38 -3.72
N PRO A 487 -8.87 -2.40 -4.77
CA PRO A 487 -8.55 -1.21 -5.53
C PRO A 487 -9.77 -0.57 -6.19
N LEU A 488 -10.81 -1.33 -6.54
CA LEU A 488 -12.02 -0.80 -7.16
C LEU A 488 -12.86 0.00 -6.17
N ALA A 489 -12.99 -0.47 -4.93
CA ALA A 489 -13.65 0.28 -3.86
C ALA A 489 -12.89 1.58 -3.54
N SER A 490 -11.55 1.51 -3.45
CA SER A 490 -10.72 2.69 -3.21
C SER A 490 -10.70 3.65 -4.39
N PHE A 491 -10.72 3.14 -5.64
CA PHE A 491 -10.90 3.95 -6.84
C PHE A 491 -12.26 4.69 -6.82
N HIS A 492 -13.34 3.96 -6.54
CA HIS A 492 -14.68 4.56 -6.40
C HIS A 492 -14.71 5.66 -5.33
N ALA A 493 -14.14 5.39 -4.16
CA ALA A 493 -14.02 6.38 -3.09
C ALA A 493 -13.23 7.62 -3.54
N SER A 494 -12.14 7.45 -4.29
CA SER A 494 -11.32 8.54 -4.81
C SER A 494 -12.07 9.46 -5.79
N VAL A 495 -12.93 8.90 -6.64
CA VAL A 495 -13.66 9.68 -7.66
C VAL A 495 -14.99 10.24 -7.19
N THR A 496 -15.64 9.62 -6.18
CA THR A 496 -16.95 10.03 -5.71
C THR A 496 -16.95 10.67 -4.34
N ARG A 497 -16.03 10.24 -3.47
CA ARG A 497 -15.99 10.56 -2.03
C ARG A 497 -17.29 10.22 -1.31
N ARG A 498 -18.06 9.24 -1.82
CA ARG A 498 -19.31 8.79 -1.21
C ARG A 498 -19.05 7.84 -0.04
N MET A 499 -19.58 8.21 1.10
CA MET A 499 -19.65 7.38 2.30
C MET A 499 -20.75 6.32 2.17
N ALA A 500 -20.80 5.38 3.10
CA ALA A 500 -21.78 4.29 3.10
C ALA A 500 -23.25 4.77 3.20
N ASP A 501 -23.48 5.92 3.79
CA ASP A 501 -24.80 6.56 3.89
C ASP A 501 -25.23 7.30 2.60
N GLY A 502 -24.37 7.30 1.57
CA GLY A 502 -24.59 7.96 0.29
C GLY A 502 -24.22 9.45 0.25
N GLN A 503 -23.85 10.06 1.39
CA GLN A 503 -23.37 11.43 1.41
C GLN A 503 -21.93 11.52 0.88
N ALA A 504 -21.56 12.67 0.31
CA ALA A 504 -20.21 12.90 -0.18
C ALA A 504 -19.38 13.66 0.88
N PHE A 505 -18.24 13.10 1.25
CA PHE A 505 -17.30 13.70 2.19
C PHE A 505 -16.40 14.70 1.47
N TYR A 506 -16.65 15.99 1.60
CA TYR A 506 -15.92 17.08 0.93
C TYR A 506 -15.63 16.82 -0.56
N PRO A 507 -16.67 16.79 -1.43
CA PRO A 507 -16.56 16.34 -2.83
C PRO A 507 -15.64 17.21 -3.70
N ALA A 508 -15.32 18.43 -3.26
CA ALA A 508 -14.34 19.29 -3.93
C ALA A 508 -12.91 18.69 -3.94
N GLN A 509 -12.63 17.75 -3.05
CA GLN A 509 -11.33 17.07 -2.96
C GLN A 509 -11.25 15.75 -3.76
N ARG A 510 -12.25 15.44 -4.60
CA ARG A 510 -12.26 14.23 -5.44
C ARG A 510 -11.18 14.25 -6.53
N MET A 511 -10.76 13.07 -6.95
CA MET A 511 -9.93 12.86 -8.13
C MET A 511 -10.79 12.69 -9.38
N THR A 512 -10.25 13.00 -10.54
CA THR A 512 -10.76 12.46 -11.81
C THR A 512 -10.48 10.96 -11.90
N ARG A 513 -11.18 10.25 -12.78
CA ARG A 513 -10.96 8.80 -12.99
C ARG A 513 -9.55 8.49 -13.47
N GLU A 514 -8.98 9.34 -14.33
CA GLU A 514 -7.61 9.19 -14.81
C GLU A 514 -6.60 9.38 -13.67
N GLU A 515 -6.76 10.40 -12.82
CA GLU A 515 -5.92 10.62 -11.65
C GLU A 515 -6.01 9.47 -10.65
N ALA A 516 -7.23 8.96 -10.40
CA ALA A 516 -7.44 7.82 -9.53
C ALA A 516 -6.78 6.54 -10.07
N LEU A 517 -6.87 6.27 -11.38
CA LEU A 517 -6.17 5.15 -12.00
C LEU A 517 -4.65 5.36 -11.97
N ARG A 518 -4.19 6.56 -12.26
CA ARG A 518 -2.77 6.92 -12.21
C ARG A 518 -2.19 6.73 -10.81
N SER A 519 -2.95 7.06 -9.76
CA SER A 519 -2.52 6.89 -8.36
C SER A 519 -2.32 5.42 -7.98
N TYR A 520 -3.05 4.49 -8.61
CA TYR A 520 -2.90 3.03 -8.43
C TYR A 520 -1.91 2.36 -9.39
N THR A 521 -1.32 3.10 -10.31
CA THR A 521 -0.42 2.57 -11.35
C THR A 521 0.88 3.35 -11.40
N LEU A 522 0.99 4.36 -12.28
CA LEU A 522 2.22 5.11 -12.51
C LEU A 522 2.73 5.87 -11.27
N SER A 523 1.84 6.47 -10.46
CA SER A 523 2.28 7.20 -9.26
C SER A 523 2.89 6.24 -8.24
N ASN A 524 2.31 5.05 -8.07
CA ASN A 524 2.89 4.03 -7.20
C ASN A 524 4.22 3.51 -7.74
N ALA A 525 4.31 3.22 -9.05
CA ALA A 525 5.56 2.82 -9.69
C ALA A 525 6.65 3.88 -9.49
N TYR A 526 6.33 5.17 -9.72
CA TYR A 526 7.22 6.29 -9.48
C TYR A 526 7.70 6.36 -8.02
N ALA A 527 6.77 6.25 -7.07
CA ALA A 527 7.09 6.31 -5.65
C ALA A 527 8.01 5.16 -5.19
N ALA A 528 8.09 4.06 -5.95
CA ALA A 528 8.97 2.92 -5.72
C ALA A 528 10.22 2.92 -6.63
N PHE A 529 10.44 3.94 -7.46
CA PHE A 529 11.53 4.00 -8.47
C PHE A 529 11.46 2.84 -9.48
N GLN A 530 10.26 2.45 -9.87
CA GLN A 530 9.99 1.33 -10.78
C GLN A 530 9.18 1.74 -12.01
N GLU A 531 9.01 3.04 -12.27
CA GLU A 531 8.25 3.56 -13.41
C GLU A 531 8.80 3.14 -14.77
N ASP A 532 10.07 2.79 -14.84
CA ASP A 532 10.70 2.28 -16.08
C ASP A 532 10.28 0.84 -16.41
N VAL A 533 9.76 0.10 -15.42
CA VAL A 533 9.44 -1.33 -15.58
C VAL A 533 8.00 -1.69 -15.23
N LEU A 534 7.26 -0.81 -14.52
CA LEU A 534 5.89 -1.01 -14.04
C LEU A 534 4.99 0.21 -14.33
N GLY A 535 3.71 0.08 -14.03
CA GLY A 535 2.73 1.17 -13.97
C GLY A 535 2.15 1.63 -15.30
N SER A 536 2.63 1.12 -16.43
CA SER A 536 2.03 1.36 -17.75
C SER A 536 2.22 0.16 -18.67
N LEU A 537 1.33 0.01 -19.67
CA LEU A 537 1.45 -1.00 -20.72
C LEU A 537 2.27 -0.43 -21.87
N THR A 538 3.60 -0.46 -21.71
CA THR A 538 4.56 0.06 -22.70
C THR A 538 5.52 -1.05 -23.07
N PRO A 539 5.86 -1.24 -24.36
CA PRO A 539 6.85 -2.23 -24.77
C PRO A 539 8.14 -2.15 -23.97
N GLY A 540 8.65 -3.29 -23.51
CA GLY A 540 9.82 -3.42 -22.63
C GLY A 540 9.51 -3.49 -21.14
N LYS A 541 8.34 -3.03 -20.67
CA LYS A 541 7.92 -3.17 -19.27
C LYS A 541 7.41 -4.59 -18.98
N TYR A 542 7.32 -4.92 -17.69
CA TYR A 542 6.72 -6.18 -17.26
C TYR A 542 5.27 -6.29 -17.73
N ALA A 543 4.90 -7.48 -18.15
CA ALA A 543 3.54 -7.79 -18.55
C ALA A 543 2.66 -8.08 -17.33
N ASP A 544 2.39 -7.03 -16.58
CA ASP A 544 1.53 -7.03 -15.40
C ASP A 544 0.24 -6.31 -15.79
N ILE A 545 -0.85 -7.09 -16.00
CA ILE A 545 -2.09 -6.61 -16.63
C ILE A 545 -3.28 -7.10 -15.83
N VAL A 546 -4.28 -6.25 -15.65
CA VAL A 546 -5.59 -6.61 -15.12
C VAL A 546 -6.66 -6.42 -16.18
N VAL A 547 -7.60 -7.36 -16.27
CA VAL A 547 -8.79 -7.28 -17.12
C VAL A 547 -10.02 -7.19 -16.25
N LEU A 548 -10.85 -6.16 -16.49
CA LEU A 548 -12.06 -5.90 -15.72
C LEU A 548 -13.33 -6.21 -16.54
N SER A 549 -14.39 -6.61 -15.84
CA SER A 549 -15.70 -6.89 -16.44
C SER A 549 -16.42 -5.65 -16.94
N LYS A 550 -16.07 -4.45 -16.43
CA LYS A 550 -16.63 -3.15 -16.79
C LYS A 550 -15.53 -2.14 -17.06
N ASP A 551 -15.81 -1.18 -17.92
CA ASP A 551 -14.94 -0.02 -18.13
C ASP A 551 -15.17 1.03 -17.04
N ILE A 552 -14.40 0.95 -15.95
CA ILE A 552 -14.49 1.85 -14.81
C ILE A 552 -14.20 3.32 -15.15
N LEU A 553 -13.63 3.60 -16.32
CA LEU A 553 -13.33 4.95 -16.78
C LEU A 553 -14.53 5.61 -17.47
N SER A 554 -15.55 4.83 -17.90
CA SER A 554 -16.69 5.37 -18.66
C SER A 554 -18.07 5.02 -18.09
N VAL A 555 -18.22 3.91 -17.35
CA VAL A 555 -19.51 3.54 -16.75
C VAL A 555 -20.01 4.61 -15.76
N PRO A 556 -21.32 4.71 -15.49
CA PRO A 556 -21.83 5.54 -14.40
C PRO A 556 -21.12 5.25 -13.07
N GLU A 557 -20.88 6.27 -12.23
CA GLU A 557 -20.17 6.12 -10.95
C GLU A 557 -20.77 5.02 -10.07
N ALA A 558 -22.11 4.92 -10.03
CA ALA A 558 -22.81 3.89 -9.27
C ALA A 558 -22.55 2.44 -9.74
N GLU A 559 -22.03 2.26 -10.95
CA GLU A 559 -21.70 0.94 -11.50
C GLU A 559 -20.26 0.49 -11.26
N ILE A 560 -19.40 1.41 -10.84
CA ILE A 560 -17.98 1.10 -10.57
C ILE A 560 -17.84 -0.02 -9.51
N PRO A 561 -18.56 -0.01 -8.38
CA PRO A 561 -18.47 -1.08 -7.38
C PRO A 561 -18.90 -2.46 -7.88
N GLY A 562 -19.68 -2.51 -8.97
CA GLY A 562 -20.07 -3.77 -9.62
C GLY A 562 -19.08 -4.28 -10.67
N ALA A 563 -17.96 -3.62 -10.87
CA ALA A 563 -16.88 -4.12 -11.70
C ALA A 563 -16.15 -5.27 -10.96
N ARG A 564 -15.67 -6.27 -11.73
CA ARG A 564 -14.96 -7.44 -11.20
C ARG A 564 -13.69 -7.67 -11.97
N VAL A 565 -12.68 -8.19 -11.30
CA VAL A 565 -11.46 -8.68 -11.94
C VAL A 565 -11.78 -9.99 -12.66
N LEU A 566 -11.50 -10.06 -13.95
CA LEU A 566 -11.67 -11.27 -14.77
C LEU A 566 -10.35 -12.02 -14.92
N TYR A 567 -9.27 -11.29 -15.18
CA TYR A 567 -7.93 -11.84 -15.26
C TYR A 567 -6.94 -10.94 -14.53
N THR A 568 -5.98 -11.57 -13.87
CA THR A 568 -4.74 -10.93 -13.41
C THR A 568 -3.58 -11.65 -14.06
N ILE A 569 -2.85 -10.93 -14.87
CA ILE A 569 -1.66 -11.39 -15.58
C ILE A 569 -0.46 -10.75 -14.89
N LEU A 570 0.48 -11.57 -14.48
CA LEU A 570 1.71 -11.14 -13.78
C LEU A 570 2.92 -11.79 -14.43
N GLY A 571 3.85 -10.97 -14.90
CA GLY A 571 5.03 -11.45 -15.60
C GLY A 571 4.65 -12.30 -16.83
N GLY A 572 3.63 -11.87 -17.58
CA GLY A 572 3.16 -12.53 -18.77
C GLY A 572 2.37 -13.84 -18.57
N LYS A 573 2.10 -14.22 -17.33
CA LYS A 573 1.37 -15.45 -17.00
C LYS A 573 0.03 -15.10 -16.34
N VAL A 574 -1.05 -15.77 -16.78
CA VAL A 574 -2.36 -15.68 -16.11
C VAL A 574 -2.23 -16.31 -14.72
N ARG A 575 -2.29 -15.50 -13.68
CA ARG A 575 -2.18 -15.92 -12.28
C ARG A 575 -3.53 -16.01 -11.57
N TYR A 576 -4.51 -15.26 -12.06
CA TYR A 576 -5.90 -15.35 -11.60
C TYR A 576 -6.82 -15.28 -12.81
N LYS A 577 -7.87 -16.09 -12.77
CA LYS A 577 -8.97 -16.10 -13.71
C LYS A 577 -10.27 -16.32 -12.95
N ALA A 578 -11.23 -15.42 -13.11
CA ALA A 578 -12.56 -15.58 -12.54
C ALA A 578 -13.26 -16.79 -13.16
N ALA A 579 -14.10 -17.49 -12.36
CA ALA A 579 -14.77 -18.71 -12.80
C ALA A 579 -15.68 -18.51 -14.04
N ASP A 580 -16.24 -17.31 -14.18
CA ASP A 580 -17.11 -16.90 -15.28
C ASP A 580 -16.39 -16.10 -16.38
N ALA A 581 -15.07 -16.00 -16.30
CA ALA A 581 -14.27 -15.44 -17.40
C ALA A 581 -14.19 -16.45 -18.53
N ALA A 582 -14.98 -16.25 -19.60
CA ALA A 582 -14.90 -17.07 -20.79
C ALA A 582 -13.49 -17.01 -21.38
N MET A 583 -12.91 -18.19 -21.68
CA MET A 583 -11.88 -18.34 -22.69
C MET A 583 -12.59 -18.97 -23.89
N GLU A 584 -12.67 -18.26 -24.96
CA GLU A 584 -12.93 -18.85 -26.28
C GLU A 584 -11.60 -19.07 -26.98
#